data_a49eaa1dd2cf412cbdf60ccfbb98388a
#
_entry.id   a49eaa1dd2cf412cbdf60ccfbb98388a
#
_cell.length_a   1.000
_cell.length_b   1.000
_cell.length_c   1.000
_cell.angle_alpha   90.00
_cell.angle_beta   90.00
_cell.angle_gamma   90.00
#
_symmetry.space_group_name_H-M   'P 1'
#
loop_
_entity.id
_entity.type
_entity.pdbx_description
1 polymer ?
#
loop_
_entity_poly.entity_id
_entity_poly.type
_entity_poly.pdbx_seq_one_letter_code
_entity_poly.pdbx_strand_id
1 'polypeptide(L)'
;MVARLNAKEFSEWLSKMPKNQPRIAATTKTGAGRTTMPKSATKAEETALERLKQECEGQDSLICAQVRNLFPLAGGGTYIPDFVVLSPHGARVVEVKGGYRGPGWEQGRERYKRAAAQYSGKAGVSFELWEVKGKSINIQQWEE
;
A
#
# COMPACT_ATOMS: atom_id res chain seq x y z
N MET A 1 -19.28 8.00 -11.13
CA MET A 1 -19.27 6.62 -10.59
C MET A 1 -17.89 6.02 -10.88
N VAL A 2 -17.14 5.73 -9.84
CA VAL A 2 -15.83 5.11 -10.01
C VAL A 2 -16.04 3.62 -10.29
N ALA A 3 -15.57 3.14 -11.45
CA ALA A 3 -15.61 1.73 -11.75
C ALA A 3 -14.64 0.99 -10.79
N ARG A 4 -15.18 0.13 -9.97
CA ARG A 4 -14.37 -0.73 -9.11
C ARG A 4 -13.89 -1.92 -9.93
N LEU A 5 -12.58 -2.09 -10.00
CA LEU A 5 -12.01 -3.28 -10.62
C LEU A 5 -12.32 -4.48 -9.72
N ASN A 6 -12.88 -5.53 -10.30
CA ASN A 6 -12.98 -6.81 -9.61
C ASN A 6 -11.61 -7.53 -9.63
N ALA A 7 -11.48 -8.62 -8.90
CA ALA A 7 -10.21 -9.34 -8.79
C ALA A 7 -9.68 -9.79 -10.17
N LYS A 8 -10.57 -10.17 -11.08
CA LYS A 8 -10.21 -10.57 -12.44
C LYS A 8 -9.69 -9.38 -13.25
N GLU A 9 -10.41 -8.28 -13.23
CA GLU A 9 -10.02 -7.05 -13.92
C GLU A 9 -8.69 -6.51 -13.39
N PHE A 10 -8.47 -6.58 -12.09
CA PHE A 10 -7.23 -6.18 -11.47
C PHE A 10 -6.06 -7.08 -11.91
N SER A 11 -6.29 -8.39 -11.96
CA SER A 11 -5.30 -9.35 -12.44
C SER A 11 -4.95 -9.09 -13.91
N GLU A 12 -5.94 -8.79 -14.75
CA GLU A 12 -5.73 -8.43 -16.15
C GLU A 12 -4.94 -7.12 -16.26
N TRP A 13 -5.27 -6.14 -15.45
CA TRP A 13 -4.55 -4.87 -15.41
C TRP A 13 -3.09 -5.06 -15.03
N LEU A 14 -2.82 -5.86 -14.00
CA LEU A 14 -1.45 -6.22 -13.60
C LEU A 14 -0.69 -6.93 -14.71
N SER A 15 -1.34 -7.80 -15.47
CA SER A 15 -0.69 -8.54 -16.56
C SER A 15 -0.28 -7.63 -17.72
N LYS A 16 -0.93 -6.48 -17.85
CA LYS A 16 -0.63 -5.48 -18.90
C LYS A 16 0.47 -4.52 -18.50
N MET A 17 0.95 -4.56 -17.27
CA MET A 17 2.02 -3.70 -16.81
C MET A 17 3.37 -4.10 -17.40
N PRO A 18 4.29 -3.12 -17.57
CA PRO A 18 5.61 -3.42 -18.13
C PRO A 18 6.34 -4.49 -17.32
N LYS A 19 7.05 -5.35 -18.02
CA LYS A 19 7.77 -6.48 -17.41
C LYS A 19 8.90 -6.10 -16.46
N ASN A 20 9.26 -4.82 -16.41
CA ASN A 20 10.31 -4.29 -15.54
C ASN A 20 9.80 -3.88 -14.17
N GLN A 21 8.56 -4.14 -13.86
CA GLN A 21 8.05 -3.84 -12.53
C GLN A 21 8.58 -4.83 -11.52
N PRO A 22 8.93 -4.36 -10.32
CA PRO A 22 9.34 -5.27 -9.27
C PRO A 22 8.20 -6.24 -8.97
N ARG A 23 8.59 -7.44 -8.66
CA ARG A 23 7.63 -8.45 -8.27
C ARG A 23 6.82 -7.94 -7.08
N ILE A 24 5.52 -8.03 -7.19
CA ILE A 24 4.66 -7.91 -6.03
C ILE A 24 5.19 -8.92 -5.01
N ALA A 25 5.50 -8.46 -3.82
CA ALA A 25 6.05 -9.32 -2.78
C ALA A 25 5.14 -10.54 -2.65
N ALA A 26 5.71 -11.70 -2.92
CA ALA A 26 4.94 -12.90 -3.10
C ALA A 26 4.09 -13.21 -1.86
N THR A 27 2.83 -13.43 -2.09
CA THR A 27 1.96 -13.98 -1.07
C THR A 27 2.25 -15.46 -0.93
N THR A 28 2.06 -15.96 0.26
CA THR A 28 2.25 -17.37 0.50
C THR A 28 1.04 -18.17 0.07
N LYS A 29 1.28 -19.47 -0.06
CA LYS A 29 0.34 -20.47 -0.53
C LYS A 29 -0.98 -20.57 0.25
N THR A 30 -1.11 -19.89 1.37
CA THR A 30 -2.29 -20.02 2.22
C THR A 30 -3.42 -19.05 1.86
N GLY A 31 -3.25 -18.23 0.83
CA GLY A 31 -4.23 -17.22 0.45
C GLY A 31 -4.43 -16.10 1.48
N ALA A 32 -3.80 -16.22 2.63
CA ALA A 32 -3.88 -15.23 3.69
C ALA A 32 -2.90 -14.06 3.52
N GLY A 33 -2.26 -13.96 2.36
CA GLY A 33 -1.40 -12.85 2.03
C GLY A 33 -0.22 -12.68 2.98
N ARG A 34 0.75 -13.56 2.92
CA ARG A 34 2.02 -13.31 3.59
C ARG A 34 2.91 -12.47 2.70
N THR A 35 3.36 -11.38 3.24
CA THR A 35 4.33 -10.51 2.60
C THR A 35 5.67 -10.67 3.32
N THR A 36 6.73 -10.92 2.55
CA THR A 36 8.08 -10.92 3.10
C THR A 36 8.53 -9.48 3.26
N MET A 37 8.83 -9.09 4.48
CA MET A 37 9.32 -7.75 4.77
C MET A 37 10.76 -7.60 4.27
N PRO A 38 11.12 -6.43 3.70
CA PRO A 38 12.51 -6.15 3.38
C PRO A 38 13.35 -6.08 4.66
N LYS A 39 14.64 -6.39 4.55
CA LYS A 39 15.57 -6.36 5.69
C LYS A 39 15.67 -5.01 6.39
N SER A 40 15.33 -3.93 5.68
CA SER A 40 15.35 -2.56 6.19
C SER A 40 14.04 -2.13 6.85
N ALA A 41 13.09 -3.04 7.03
CA ALA A 41 11.80 -2.72 7.63
C ALA A 41 11.95 -2.20 9.05
N THR A 42 11.23 -1.13 9.37
CA THR A 42 11.19 -0.58 10.72
C THR A 42 10.21 -1.36 11.60
N LYS A 43 10.31 -1.16 12.91
CA LYS A 43 9.34 -1.75 13.85
C LYS A 43 7.91 -1.26 13.56
N ALA A 44 7.76 -0.01 13.16
CA ALA A 44 6.45 0.53 12.79
C ALA A 44 5.84 -0.21 11.60
N GLU A 45 6.65 -0.50 10.59
CA GLU A 45 6.20 -1.26 9.42
C GLU A 45 5.86 -2.71 9.79
N GLU A 46 6.64 -3.33 10.65
CA GLU A 46 6.35 -4.68 11.15
C GLU A 46 5.02 -4.72 11.92
N THR A 47 4.78 -3.73 12.77
CA THR A 47 3.53 -3.60 13.53
C THR A 47 2.34 -3.41 12.58
N ALA A 48 2.50 -2.56 11.58
CA ALA A 48 1.46 -2.33 10.57
C ALA A 48 1.17 -3.59 9.76
N LEU A 49 2.19 -4.33 9.36
CA LEU A 49 2.02 -5.59 8.64
C LEU A 49 1.24 -6.61 9.47
N GLU A 50 1.56 -6.73 10.75
CA GLU A 50 0.86 -7.64 11.65
C GLU A 50 -0.61 -7.29 11.75
N ARG A 51 -0.94 -6.00 11.87
CA ARG A 51 -2.32 -5.53 11.87
C ARG A 51 -3.03 -5.83 10.56
N LEU A 52 -2.36 -5.61 9.43
CA LEU A 52 -2.92 -5.90 8.10
C LEU A 52 -3.21 -7.39 7.95
N LYS A 53 -2.32 -8.25 8.42
CA LYS A 53 -2.54 -9.70 8.40
C LYS A 53 -3.77 -10.10 9.22
N GLN A 54 -3.95 -9.49 10.39
CA GLN A 54 -5.12 -9.73 11.22
C GLN A 54 -6.41 -9.28 10.53
N GLU A 55 -6.41 -8.11 9.92
CA GLU A 55 -7.57 -7.58 9.21
C GLU A 55 -7.92 -8.41 7.97
N CYS A 56 -6.92 -8.96 7.30
CA CYS A 56 -7.09 -9.73 6.06
C CYS A 56 -7.31 -11.22 6.30
N GLU A 57 -7.24 -11.67 7.54
CA GLU A 57 -7.43 -13.09 7.88
C GLU A 57 -8.80 -13.56 7.42
N GLY A 58 -8.81 -14.66 6.67
CA GLY A 58 -10.05 -15.22 6.14
C GLY A 58 -10.66 -14.45 4.96
N GLN A 59 -10.00 -13.39 4.47
CA GLN A 59 -10.46 -12.61 3.34
C GLN A 59 -9.65 -12.92 2.09
N ASP A 60 -10.27 -12.75 0.93
CA ASP A 60 -9.61 -12.85 -0.37
C ASP A 60 -8.84 -11.56 -0.64
N SER A 61 -7.64 -11.47 -0.10
CA SER A 61 -6.81 -10.28 -0.21
C SER A 61 -5.33 -10.62 -0.26
N LEU A 62 -4.56 -9.70 -0.86
CA LEU A 62 -3.13 -9.76 -1.00
C LEU A 62 -2.50 -8.57 -0.33
N ILE A 63 -1.49 -8.79 0.52
CA ILE A 63 -0.69 -7.71 1.10
C ILE A 63 0.64 -7.64 0.37
N CYS A 64 0.94 -6.49 -0.23
CA CYS A 64 2.16 -6.25 -0.99
C CYS A 64 2.98 -5.16 -0.31
N ALA A 65 4.27 -5.40 -0.11
CA ALA A 65 5.17 -4.42 0.50
C ALA A 65 6.01 -3.72 -0.57
N GLN A 66 6.17 -2.40 -0.41
CA GLN A 66 7.08 -1.57 -1.21
C GLN A 66 6.94 -1.79 -2.71
N VAL A 67 5.73 -1.66 -3.21
CA VAL A 67 5.45 -1.80 -4.65
C VAL A 67 6.00 -0.57 -5.39
N ARG A 68 6.96 -0.80 -6.27
CA ARG A 68 7.59 0.26 -7.07
C ARG A 68 6.86 0.45 -8.39
N ASN A 69 7.02 1.64 -8.97
CA ASN A 69 6.54 1.99 -10.32
C ASN A 69 5.02 1.86 -10.52
N LEU A 70 4.25 1.77 -9.44
CA LEU A 70 2.80 1.71 -9.51
C LEU A 70 2.17 3.11 -9.54
N PHE A 71 2.79 4.08 -8.87
CA PHE A 71 2.26 5.43 -8.72
C PHE A 71 3.25 6.49 -9.20
N PRO A 72 3.41 6.67 -10.53
CA PRO A 72 4.20 7.79 -11.02
C PRO A 72 3.51 9.11 -10.66
N LEU A 73 4.31 10.06 -10.19
CA LEU A 73 3.80 11.35 -9.73
C LEU A 73 3.83 12.39 -10.85
N ALA A 74 2.80 13.20 -10.94
CA ALA A 74 2.80 14.38 -11.79
C ALA A 74 3.94 15.31 -11.36
N GLY A 75 4.72 15.80 -12.31
CA GLY A 75 5.90 16.64 -12.03
C GLY A 75 7.18 15.87 -11.77
N GLY A 76 7.14 14.55 -11.85
CA GLY A 76 8.33 13.69 -11.75
C GLY A 76 8.40 12.88 -10.46
N GLY A 77 9.17 11.80 -10.54
CA GLY A 77 9.31 10.86 -9.43
C GLY A 77 8.18 9.84 -9.35
N THR A 78 8.32 8.93 -8.42
CA THR A 78 7.36 7.85 -8.19
C THR A 78 7.12 7.71 -6.69
N TYR A 79 5.89 7.51 -6.30
CA TYR A 79 5.55 7.18 -4.92
C TYR A 79 5.66 5.66 -4.72
N ILE A 80 6.38 5.27 -3.67
CA ILE A 80 6.52 3.87 -3.27
C ILE A 80 5.78 3.69 -1.95
N PRO A 81 4.59 3.06 -1.96
CA PRO A 81 3.85 2.84 -0.74
C PRO A 81 4.52 1.77 0.14
N ASP A 82 4.35 1.89 1.44
CA ASP A 82 4.82 0.85 2.35
C ASP A 82 4.04 -0.45 2.14
N PHE A 83 2.73 -0.37 2.01
CA PHE A 83 1.89 -1.52 1.71
C PHE A 83 0.78 -1.18 0.72
N VAL A 84 0.41 -2.15 -0.08
CA VAL A 84 -0.81 -2.13 -0.89
C VAL A 84 -1.57 -3.41 -0.59
N VAL A 85 -2.82 -3.27 -0.18
CA VAL A 85 -3.71 -4.41 0.06
C VAL A 85 -4.70 -4.51 -1.09
N LEU A 86 -4.62 -5.60 -1.81
CA LEU A 86 -5.49 -5.88 -2.94
C LEU A 86 -6.63 -6.78 -2.50
N SER A 87 -7.84 -6.42 -2.88
CA SER A 87 -9.03 -7.22 -2.58
C SER A 87 -10.01 -7.14 -3.75
N PRO A 88 -11.05 -7.98 -3.78
CA PRO A 88 -12.09 -7.87 -4.80
C PRO A 88 -12.80 -6.51 -4.83
N HIS A 89 -12.69 -5.75 -3.75
CA HIS A 89 -13.34 -4.43 -3.62
C HIS A 89 -12.44 -3.26 -4.03
N GLY A 90 -11.19 -3.51 -4.36
CA GLY A 90 -10.23 -2.48 -4.76
C GLY A 90 -8.89 -2.62 -4.07
N ALA A 91 -8.14 -1.52 -4.04
CA ALA A 91 -6.81 -1.47 -3.45
C ALA A 91 -6.76 -0.44 -2.33
N ARG A 92 -6.16 -0.84 -1.21
CA ARG A 92 -5.85 0.08 -0.10
C ARG A 92 -4.35 0.35 -0.12
N VAL A 93 -3.99 1.61 -0.21
CA VAL A 93 -2.59 2.04 -0.12
C VAL A 93 -2.34 2.51 1.30
N VAL A 94 -1.35 1.92 1.95
CA VAL A 94 -1.03 2.21 3.35
C VAL A 94 0.38 2.79 3.42
N GLU A 95 0.47 4.01 3.93
CA GLU A 95 1.73 4.66 4.29
C GLU A 95 1.90 4.57 5.80
N VAL A 96 3.04 4.07 6.24
CA VAL A 96 3.32 3.87 7.66
C VAL A 96 4.30 4.91 8.15
N LYS A 97 3.94 5.59 9.23
CA LYS A 97 4.81 6.55 9.92
C LYS A 97 4.99 6.14 11.38
N GLY A 98 6.25 5.99 11.78
CA GLY A 98 6.58 5.79 13.18
C GLY A 98 6.66 7.11 13.95
N GLY A 99 6.93 7.03 15.25
CA GLY A 99 7.08 8.22 16.09
C GLY A 99 8.37 9.02 15.85
N TYR A 100 9.35 8.44 15.16
CA TYR A 100 10.60 9.10 14.89
C TYR A 100 10.50 9.97 13.61
N ARG A 101 10.65 11.27 13.78
CA ARG A 101 10.61 12.24 12.68
C ARG A 101 12.03 12.61 12.23
N GLY A 102 12.76 11.61 11.70
CA GLY A 102 14.07 11.81 11.16
C GLY A 102 14.08 12.41 9.75
N PRO A 103 15.28 12.56 9.15
CA PRO A 103 15.40 12.98 7.76
C PRO A 103 14.58 12.08 6.83
N GLY A 104 13.88 12.68 5.89
CA GLY A 104 13.03 11.96 4.94
C GLY A 104 11.58 11.76 5.38
N TRP A 105 11.25 12.01 6.65
CA TRP A 105 9.87 11.86 7.13
C TRP A 105 8.91 12.80 6.40
N GLU A 106 9.30 14.08 6.27
CA GLU A 106 8.51 15.08 5.55
C GLU A 106 8.43 14.79 4.05
N GLN A 107 9.52 14.35 3.44
CA GLN A 107 9.53 13.99 2.02
C GLN A 107 8.61 12.81 1.74
N GLY A 108 8.63 11.79 2.58
CA GLY A 108 7.74 10.65 2.45
C GLY A 108 6.29 11.05 2.58
N ARG A 109 5.99 11.93 3.52
CA ARG A 109 4.63 12.45 3.73
C ARG A 109 4.16 13.28 2.53
N GLU A 110 5.02 14.11 1.97
CA GLU A 110 4.71 14.90 0.78
C GLU A 110 4.43 14.03 -0.43
N ARG A 111 5.24 13.00 -0.65
CA ARG A 111 4.99 12.05 -1.74
C ARG A 111 3.68 11.30 -1.57
N TYR A 112 3.37 10.88 -0.35
CA TYR A 112 2.09 10.28 -0.03
C TYR A 112 0.92 11.20 -0.36
N LYS A 113 0.98 12.46 0.07
CA LYS A 113 -0.07 13.44 -0.21
C LYS A 113 -0.26 13.67 -1.70
N ARG A 114 0.83 13.78 -2.45
CA ARG A 114 0.79 13.95 -3.90
C ARG A 114 0.15 12.74 -4.58
N ALA A 115 0.55 11.54 -4.18
CA ALA A 115 0.00 10.32 -4.73
C ALA A 115 -1.49 10.18 -4.39
N ALA A 116 -1.86 10.44 -3.14
CA ALA A 116 -3.25 10.38 -2.69
C ALA A 116 -4.12 11.37 -3.45
N ALA A 117 -3.67 12.61 -3.62
CA ALA A 117 -4.38 13.62 -4.39
C ALA A 117 -4.56 13.22 -5.87
N GLN A 118 -3.56 12.55 -6.44
CA GLN A 118 -3.58 12.16 -7.84
C GLN A 118 -4.42 10.90 -8.10
N TYR A 119 -4.38 9.93 -7.21
CA TYR A 119 -4.92 8.59 -7.46
C TYR A 119 -6.12 8.20 -6.60
N SER A 120 -6.38 8.88 -5.49
CA SER A 120 -7.48 8.50 -4.60
C SER A 120 -8.82 8.51 -5.32
N GLY A 121 -9.59 7.47 -5.11
CA GLY A 121 -10.90 7.30 -5.75
C GLY A 121 -10.85 6.80 -7.19
N LYS A 122 -9.68 6.74 -7.80
CA LYS A 122 -9.52 6.20 -9.16
C LYS A 122 -9.35 4.68 -9.10
N ALA A 123 -10.06 3.96 -9.93
CA ALA A 123 -9.97 2.50 -10.03
C ALA A 123 -10.16 1.77 -8.69
N GLY A 124 -10.94 2.33 -7.77
CA GLY A 124 -11.16 1.72 -6.45
C GLY A 124 -9.97 1.79 -5.51
N VAL A 125 -9.05 2.73 -5.73
CA VAL A 125 -7.88 2.91 -4.87
C VAL A 125 -8.19 3.87 -3.74
N SER A 126 -7.89 3.48 -2.51
CA SER A 126 -7.98 4.33 -1.33
C SER A 126 -6.61 4.49 -0.68
N PHE A 127 -6.40 5.60 0.01
CA PHE A 127 -5.13 5.92 0.67
C PHE A 127 -5.33 6.12 2.16
N GLU A 128 -4.46 5.51 2.95
CA GLU A 128 -4.48 5.60 4.40
C GLU A 128 -3.09 5.90 4.93
N LEU A 129 -3.02 6.80 5.89
CA LEU A 129 -1.80 7.09 6.64
C LEU A 129 -1.92 6.46 8.02
N TRP A 130 -1.01 5.57 8.34
CA TRP A 130 -0.98 4.85 9.61
C TRP A 130 0.15 5.38 10.48
N GLU A 131 -0.21 6.08 11.54
CA GLU A 131 0.77 6.51 12.54
C GLU A 131 0.88 5.46 13.64
N VAL A 132 2.05 4.86 13.75
CA VAL A 132 2.30 3.78 14.71
C VAL A 132 3.07 4.31 15.91
N LYS A 133 2.49 4.18 17.10
CA LYS A 133 3.14 4.51 18.38
C LYS A 133 3.10 3.28 19.27
N GLY A 134 4.23 2.59 19.40
CA GLY A 134 4.27 1.31 20.11
C GLY A 134 3.36 0.29 19.44
N LYS A 135 2.34 -0.17 20.15
CA LYS A 135 1.31 -1.08 19.61
C LYS A 135 0.05 -0.37 19.13
N SER A 136 -0.02 0.94 19.33
CA SER A 136 -1.17 1.74 18.90
C SER A 136 -0.99 2.20 17.47
N ILE A 137 -2.06 2.14 16.70
CA ILE A 137 -2.07 2.58 15.31
C ILE A 137 -3.22 3.57 15.14
N ASN A 138 -2.89 4.79 14.71
CA ASN A 138 -3.86 5.79 14.32
C ASN A 138 -3.97 5.80 12.81
N ILE A 139 -5.14 5.51 12.28
CA ILE A 139 -5.40 5.42 10.84
C ILE A 139 -6.13 6.66 10.38
N GLN A 140 -5.53 7.38 9.44
CA GLN A 140 -6.14 8.54 8.80
C GLN A 140 -6.39 8.21 7.33
N GLN A 141 -7.65 8.21 6.93
CA GLN A 141 -8.01 8.04 5.53
C GLN A 141 -7.81 9.36 4.79
N TRP A 142 -7.33 9.27 3.56
CA TRP A 142 -7.24 10.43 2.70
C TRP A 142 -8.64 10.85 2.27
N GLU A 143 -8.97 12.10 2.55
CA GLU A 143 -10.21 12.74 2.11
C GLU A 143 -9.84 13.95 1.27
N GLU A 144 -10.53 14.12 0.17
CA GLU A 144 -10.38 15.32 -0.67
C GLU A 144 -11.07 16.53 -0.04
#